data_82779d73f257aa5f6e1badcbeeed71ee
#
_entry.id   82779d73f257aa5f6e1badcbeeed71ee
#
_cell.length_a   1.000
_cell.length_b   1.000
_cell.length_c   1.000
_cell.angle_alpha   90.00
_cell.angle_beta   90.00
_cell.angle_gamma   90.00
#
_symmetry.space_group_name_H-M   'P 1'
#
loop_
_entity.id
_entity.type
_entity.pdbx_description
1 polymer ?
#
loop_
_entity_poly.entity_id
_entity_poly.type
_entity_poly.pdbx_seq_one_letter_code
_entity_poly.pdbx_strand_id
1 'polypeptide(L)'
;MRSIHVGIDTLTIKDLVELSEDDAYVELSKKSIDQVEQSAEFVDAIIENGKITYGINTGFGPLCNTIISKEDTSKLQDNILRSHSVGVGNPLEPKIAKIMLTFFPSLFACLLNF
;
A
#
# COMPACT_ATOMS: atom_id res chain seq x y z
N MET A 1 9.92 23.19 -7.70
CA MET A 1 9.51 21.99 -6.95
C MET A 1 9.55 20.83 -7.93
N ARG A 2 10.34 19.81 -7.66
CA ARG A 2 10.56 18.66 -8.56
C ARG A 2 9.49 17.59 -8.30
N SER A 3 8.97 16.95 -9.36
CA SER A 3 8.11 15.77 -9.23
C SER A 3 8.96 14.51 -9.15
N ILE A 4 8.62 13.61 -8.24
CA ILE A 4 9.21 12.28 -8.07
C ILE A 4 8.14 11.25 -8.35
N HIS A 5 8.34 10.44 -9.41
CA HIS A 5 7.38 9.41 -9.83
C HIS A 5 7.63 8.11 -9.08
N VAL A 6 6.73 7.79 -8.18
CA VAL A 6 6.81 6.58 -7.35
C VAL A 6 6.27 5.38 -8.11
N GLY A 7 6.94 4.23 -7.94
CA GLY A 7 6.50 2.94 -8.46
C GLY A 7 7.17 2.51 -9.76
N ILE A 8 7.91 3.40 -10.44
CA ILE A 8 8.66 3.08 -11.66
C ILE A 8 10.12 3.46 -11.51
N ASP A 9 10.38 4.67 -11.02
CA ASP A 9 11.73 5.17 -10.85
C ASP A 9 12.34 4.61 -9.57
N THR A 10 13.64 4.30 -9.62
CA THR A 10 14.38 3.91 -8.43
C THR A 10 14.49 5.13 -7.51
N LEU A 11 13.88 5.04 -6.34
CA LEU A 11 13.95 6.08 -5.33
C LEU A 11 15.36 6.15 -4.76
N THR A 12 16.02 7.29 -4.88
CA THR A 12 17.37 7.52 -4.35
C THR A 12 17.35 8.23 -3.01
N ILE A 13 18.46 8.17 -2.26
CA ILE A 13 18.62 8.93 -1.02
C ILE A 13 18.46 10.43 -1.28
N LYS A 14 18.94 10.92 -2.42
CA LYS A 14 18.80 12.32 -2.82
C LYS A 14 17.32 12.71 -2.95
N ASP A 15 16.51 11.85 -3.55
CA ASP A 15 15.07 12.09 -3.69
C ASP A 15 14.39 12.19 -2.32
N LEU A 16 14.78 11.35 -1.36
CA LEU A 16 14.26 11.41 0.01
C LEU A 16 14.68 12.69 0.74
N VAL A 17 15.91 13.17 0.53
CA VAL A 17 16.36 14.44 1.11
C VAL A 17 15.56 15.59 0.52
N GLU A 18 15.42 15.67 -0.81
CA GLU A 18 14.63 16.71 -1.48
C GLU A 18 13.17 16.72 -1.01
N LEU A 19 12.59 15.53 -0.79
CA LEU A 19 11.24 15.40 -0.20
C LEU A 19 11.17 15.91 1.24
N SER A 20 12.22 15.69 2.04
CA SER A 20 12.25 16.13 3.43
C SER A 20 12.35 17.64 3.58
N GLU A 21 12.96 18.31 2.61
CA GLU A 21 13.17 19.77 2.57
C GLU A 21 12.03 20.51 1.83
N ASP A 22 10.96 19.82 1.45
CA ASP A 22 9.83 20.33 0.66
C ASP A 22 10.19 20.89 -0.73
N ASP A 23 11.36 20.52 -1.25
CA ASP A 23 11.82 20.89 -2.60
C ASP A 23 11.23 19.99 -3.70
N ALA A 24 10.61 18.87 -3.31
CA ALA A 24 10.00 17.91 -4.21
C ALA A 24 8.63 17.47 -3.70
N TYR A 25 7.83 16.93 -4.61
CA TYR A 25 6.56 16.28 -4.31
C TYR A 25 6.45 14.94 -5.03
N VAL A 26 5.55 14.10 -4.55
CA VAL A 26 5.36 12.72 -5.03
C VAL A 26 4.17 12.67 -5.97
N GLU A 27 4.35 12.02 -7.09
CA GLU A 27 3.29 11.70 -8.05
C GLU A 27 3.29 10.21 -8.40
N LEU A 28 2.12 9.66 -8.64
CA LEU A 28 1.99 8.35 -9.27
C LEU A 28 2.00 8.55 -10.79
N SER A 29 2.90 7.86 -11.47
CA SER A 29 2.87 7.84 -12.93
C SER A 29 1.63 7.09 -13.43
N LYS A 30 1.19 7.39 -14.67
CA LYS A 30 0.09 6.65 -15.28
C LYS A 30 0.38 5.13 -15.29
N LYS A 31 1.59 4.72 -15.59
CA LYS A 31 1.98 3.30 -15.57
C LYS A 31 1.83 2.68 -14.19
N SER A 32 2.19 3.41 -13.11
CA SER A 32 1.98 2.94 -11.74
C SER A 32 0.50 2.77 -11.42
N ILE A 33 -0.32 3.73 -11.85
CA ILE A 33 -1.78 3.67 -11.67
C ILE A 33 -2.35 2.46 -12.39
N ASP A 34 -2.02 2.28 -13.68
CA ASP A 34 -2.48 1.14 -14.49
C ASP A 34 -2.09 -0.21 -13.86
N GLN A 35 -0.88 -0.33 -13.29
CA GLN A 35 -0.44 -1.54 -12.59
C GLN A 35 -1.22 -1.80 -11.29
N VAL A 36 -1.52 -0.76 -10.53
CA VAL A 36 -2.33 -0.88 -9.31
C VAL A 36 -3.76 -1.30 -9.66
N GLU A 37 -4.35 -0.71 -10.70
CA GLU A 37 -5.69 -1.07 -11.18
C GLU A 37 -5.74 -2.54 -11.64
N GLN A 38 -4.77 -3.00 -12.44
CA GLN A 38 -4.69 -4.41 -12.85
C GLN A 38 -4.55 -5.36 -11.66
N SER A 39 -3.77 -4.98 -10.65
CA SER A 39 -3.63 -5.77 -9.43
C SER A 39 -4.93 -5.83 -8.64
N ALA A 40 -5.68 -4.73 -8.56
CA ALA A 40 -6.99 -4.66 -7.90
C ALA A 40 -8.01 -5.56 -8.63
N GLU A 41 -8.10 -5.47 -9.96
CA GLU A 41 -8.96 -6.33 -10.77
C GLU A 41 -8.66 -7.83 -10.56
N PHE A 42 -7.37 -8.19 -10.42
CA PHE A 42 -6.98 -9.57 -10.14
C PHE A 42 -7.48 -10.05 -8.76
N VAL A 43 -7.39 -9.18 -7.75
CA VAL A 43 -7.92 -9.47 -6.41
C VAL A 43 -9.45 -9.64 -6.45
N ASP A 44 -10.15 -8.75 -7.15
CA ASP A 44 -11.60 -8.83 -7.32
C ASP A 44 -12.01 -10.13 -8.01
N ALA A 45 -11.28 -10.56 -9.03
CA ALA A 45 -11.53 -11.83 -9.70
C ALA A 45 -11.32 -13.04 -8.76
N ILE A 46 -10.35 -13.00 -7.86
CA ILE A 46 -10.17 -14.06 -6.84
C ILE A 46 -11.38 -14.12 -5.92
N ILE A 47 -11.88 -12.97 -5.47
CA ILE A 47 -13.05 -12.90 -4.58
C ILE A 47 -14.29 -13.41 -5.29
N GLU A 48 -14.51 -13.00 -6.54
CA GLU A 48 -15.68 -13.42 -7.35
C GLU A 48 -15.69 -14.92 -7.65
N ASN A 49 -14.52 -15.49 -7.94
CA ASN A 49 -14.39 -16.92 -8.20
C ASN A 49 -14.44 -17.79 -6.93
N GLY A 50 -14.54 -17.18 -5.76
CA GLY A 50 -14.60 -17.90 -4.48
C GLY A 50 -13.35 -18.71 -4.15
N LYS A 51 -12.21 -18.42 -4.81
CA LYS A 51 -10.93 -19.08 -4.53
C LYS A 51 -10.43 -18.64 -3.17
N ILE A 52 -10.26 -19.59 -2.26
CA ILE A 52 -9.73 -19.32 -0.92
C ILE A 52 -8.30 -18.84 -1.04
N THR A 53 -8.05 -17.59 -0.65
CA THR A 53 -6.73 -16.97 -0.73
C THR A 53 -6.45 -16.21 0.58
N TYR A 54 -5.38 -16.64 1.26
CA TYR A 54 -4.99 -16.05 2.53
C TYR A 54 -4.75 -14.54 2.42
N GLY A 55 -5.33 -13.80 3.34
CA GLY A 55 -5.19 -12.34 3.40
C GLY A 55 -6.10 -11.56 2.45
N ILE A 56 -6.84 -12.24 1.56
CA ILE A 56 -7.81 -11.64 0.65
C ILE A 56 -9.23 -11.92 1.16
N ASN A 57 -9.65 -13.17 1.18
CA ASN A 57 -11.00 -13.58 1.56
C ASN A 57 -10.99 -14.61 2.70
N THR A 58 -9.98 -14.58 3.54
CA THR A 58 -9.91 -15.36 4.78
C THR A 58 -9.66 -14.48 5.98
N GLY A 59 -9.89 -15.01 7.18
CA GLY A 59 -9.36 -14.41 8.41
C GLY A 59 -7.84 -14.52 8.48
N PHE A 60 -7.25 -14.02 9.58
CA PHE A 60 -5.81 -13.99 9.82
C PHE A 60 -5.42 -14.88 11.00
N GLY A 61 -4.15 -15.30 11.06
CA GLY A 61 -3.63 -16.14 12.11
C GLY A 61 -4.43 -17.44 12.28
N PRO A 62 -4.99 -17.72 13.46
CA PRO A 62 -5.80 -18.93 13.71
C PRO A 62 -7.03 -19.04 12.80
N LEU A 63 -7.48 -17.93 12.21
CA LEU A 63 -8.66 -17.86 11.33
C LEU A 63 -8.28 -17.93 9.84
N CYS A 64 -7.07 -18.31 9.49
CA CYS A 64 -6.57 -18.33 8.11
C CYS A 64 -7.38 -19.25 7.18
N ASN A 65 -8.13 -20.23 7.72
CA ASN A 65 -9.01 -21.12 6.97
C ASN A 65 -10.49 -20.71 7.04
N THR A 66 -10.82 -19.63 7.75
CA THR A 66 -12.19 -19.13 7.84
C THR A 66 -12.48 -18.25 6.64
N ILE A 67 -13.38 -18.69 5.78
CA ILE A 67 -13.81 -17.94 4.60
C ILE A 67 -14.63 -16.73 5.05
N ILE A 68 -14.31 -15.59 4.52
CA ILE A 68 -15.05 -14.34 4.71
C ILE A 68 -15.95 -14.13 3.49
N SER A 69 -17.20 -13.76 3.72
CA SER A 69 -18.14 -13.46 2.64
C SER A 69 -17.66 -12.30 1.78
N LYS A 70 -18.12 -12.22 0.53
CA LYS A 70 -17.79 -11.11 -0.37
C LYS A 70 -18.19 -9.77 0.23
N GLU A 71 -19.34 -9.71 0.87
CA GLU A 71 -19.91 -8.50 1.50
C GLU A 71 -19.07 -8.05 2.70
N ASP A 72 -18.47 -8.99 3.42
CA ASP A 72 -17.68 -8.69 4.62
C ASP A 72 -16.18 -8.48 4.32
N THR A 73 -15.72 -8.74 3.10
CA THR A 73 -14.29 -8.63 2.73
C THR A 73 -13.79 -7.18 2.89
N SER A 74 -14.53 -6.18 2.43
CA SER A 74 -14.18 -4.76 2.64
C SER A 74 -14.14 -4.39 4.11
N LYS A 75 -15.12 -4.86 4.88
CA LYS A 75 -15.17 -4.62 6.33
C LYS A 75 -14.02 -5.28 7.08
N LEU A 76 -13.57 -6.45 6.61
CA LEU A 76 -12.37 -7.10 7.14
C LEU A 76 -11.14 -6.22 6.95
N GLN A 77 -10.94 -5.65 5.76
CA GLN A 77 -9.80 -4.77 5.47
C GLN A 77 -9.84 -3.48 6.32
N ASP A 78 -11.00 -2.86 6.46
CA ASP A 78 -11.19 -1.71 7.36
C ASP A 78 -10.84 -2.05 8.81
N ASN A 79 -11.29 -3.20 9.29
CA ASN A 79 -11.04 -3.65 10.65
C ASN A 79 -9.56 -3.95 10.89
N ILE A 80 -8.83 -4.47 9.91
CA ILE A 80 -7.38 -4.68 10.01
C ILE A 80 -6.68 -3.34 10.19
N LEU A 81 -6.97 -2.35 9.35
CA LEU A 81 -6.41 -1.02 9.47
C LEU A 81 -6.70 -0.42 10.87
N ARG A 82 -7.94 -0.49 11.33
CA ARG A 82 -8.33 0.02 12.66
C ARG A 82 -7.61 -0.69 13.81
N SER A 83 -7.47 -2.01 13.72
CA SER A 83 -6.83 -2.81 14.79
C SER A 83 -5.32 -2.65 14.85
N HIS A 84 -4.67 -2.28 13.74
CA HIS A 84 -3.22 -2.11 13.66
C HIS A 84 -2.76 -0.64 13.70
N SER A 85 -3.68 0.31 13.51
CA SER A 85 -3.39 1.74 13.56
C SER A 85 -3.30 2.23 15.00
N VAL A 86 -2.24 1.85 15.70
CA VAL A 86 -1.99 2.25 17.10
C VAL A 86 -0.73 3.09 17.15
N GLY A 87 -0.86 4.31 17.70
CA GLY A 87 0.26 5.20 17.96
C GLY A 87 0.33 5.55 19.45
N VAL A 88 1.52 5.47 20.03
CA VAL A 88 1.79 5.86 21.42
C VAL A 88 3.00 6.79 21.46
N GLY A 89 2.90 7.85 22.25
CA GLY A 89 3.96 8.84 22.41
C GLY A 89 3.77 10.07 21.51
N ASN A 90 4.84 10.83 21.36
CA ASN A 90 4.81 12.06 20.55
C ASN A 90 4.77 11.72 19.05
N PRO A 91 4.05 12.53 18.25
CA PRO A 91 4.08 12.37 16.79
C PRO A 91 5.50 12.48 16.23
N LEU A 92 5.76 11.72 15.17
CA LEU A 92 6.99 11.91 14.38
C LEU A 92 6.99 13.28 13.71
N GLU A 93 8.19 13.81 13.46
CA GLU A 93 8.31 15.01 12.63
C GLU A 93 7.67 14.78 11.25
N PRO A 94 6.91 15.77 10.72
CA PRO A 94 6.20 15.62 9.46
C PRO A 94 7.08 15.15 8.30
N LYS A 95 8.32 15.64 8.23
CA LYS A 95 9.30 15.25 7.20
C LYS A 95 9.65 13.76 7.23
N ILE A 96 9.76 13.18 8.44
CA ILE A 96 10.05 11.75 8.61
C ILE A 96 8.84 10.93 8.19
N ALA A 97 7.64 11.31 8.62
CA ALA A 97 6.40 10.65 8.22
C ALA A 97 6.21 10.69 6.69
N LYS A 98 6.53 11.82 6.05
CA LYS A 98 6.47 11.99 4.60
C LYS A 98 7.43 11.03 3.87
N ILE A 99 8.68 10.90 4.34
CA ILE A 99 9.65 9.95 3.79
C ILE A 99 9.13 8.50 3.94
N MET A 100 8.63 8.14 5.12
CA MET A 100 8.09 6.80 5.37
C MET A 100 6.93 6.48 4.43
N LEU A 101 5.96 7.39 4.29
CA LEU A 101 4.80 7.24 3.41
C LEU A 101 5.18 7.18 1.92
N THR A 102 6.31 7.76 1.53
CA THR A 102 6.80 7.69 0.15
C THR A 102 7.55 6.38 -0.10
N PHE A 103 8.37 5.96 0.86
CA PHE A 103 9.22 4.78 0.72
C PHE A 103 8.42 3.48 0.63
N PHE A 104 7.39 3.29 1.47
CA PHE A 104 6.60 2.08 1.51
C PHE A 104 5.90 1.75 0.18
N PRO A 105 5.12 2.65 -0.43
CA PRO A 105 4.50 2.39 -1.72
C PRO A 105 5.52 2.12 -2.84
N SER A 106 6.67 2.79 -2.81
CA SER A 106 7.74 2.59 -3.79
C SER A 106 8.31 1.17 -3.71
N LEU A 107 8.50 0.64 -2.51
CA LEU A 107 8.98 -0.72 -2.27
C LEU A 107 7.97 -1.75 -2.80
N PHE A 108 6.69 -1.60 -2.50
CA PHE A 108 5.65 -2.51 -2.97
C PHE A 108 5.49 -2.47 -4.49
N ALA A 109 5.50 -1.30 -5.10
CA ALA A 109 5.43 -1.19 -6.54
C ALA A 109 6.65 -1.82 -7.25
N CYS A 110 7.83 -1.78 -6.64
CA CYS A 110 9.02 -2.47 -7.13
C CYS A 110 8.89 -3.99 -7.05
N LEU A 111 8.26 -4.52 -5.99
CA LEU A 111 8.05 -5.95 -5.80
C LEU A 111 6.97 -6.54 -6.73
N LEU A 112 6.06 -5.73 -7.25
CA LEU A 112 5.02 -6.17 -8.20
C LEU A 112 5.50 -6.23 -9.65
N ASN A 113 6.76 -5.87 -9.93
CA ASN A 113 7.38 -5.95 -11.27
C ASN A 113 8.09 -7.29 -11.55
N PHE A 114 7.77 -8.36 -10.82
CA PHE A 114 8.25 -9.73 -11.08
C PHE A 114 7.21 -10.59 -11.76
#